data_dd9136c4728ddd2b859b2de9863691f8
#
_entry.id   dd9136c4728ddd2b859b2de9863691f8
#
_cell.length_a   1.000
_cell.length_b   1.000
_cell.length_c   1.000
_cell.angle_alpha   90.00
_cell.angle_beta   90.00
_cell.angle_gamma   90.00
#
_symmetry.space_group_name_H-M   'P 1'
#
loop_
_entity.id
_entity.type
_entity.pdbx_description
1 polymer ?
#
loop_
_entity_poly.entity_id
_entity_poly.type
_entity_poly.pdbx_seq_one_letter_code
_entity_poly.pdbx_strand_id
1 'polypeptide(L)'
;IVRELGGIDQSKVFVNGASQGGGLGLACAALNPGLVNRAAILYPFLSDYRLVWELGADLIAYEGLRYYSRWFDPDGTRQDEWFAKLGYIDSKNFAHLVRCPVLFGTGLADEVCPPATQCAVYNNLTCPKRRYLFEGYGHEEIQDFDDLILDFFGREAAEL
;
A
#
# COMPACT_ATOMS: atom_id res chain seq x y z
N ILE A 1 -1.90 -3.01 -22.25
CA ILE A 1 -1.77 -4.47 -22.40
C ILE A 1 -3.04 -5.17 -21.94
N VAL A 2 -3.45 -5.11 -20.64
CA VAL A 2 -4.66 -5.84 -20.16
C VAL A 2 -5.90 -5.50 -20.96
N ARG A 3 -6.12 -4.24 -21.35
CA ARG A 3 -7.26 -3.81 -22.17
C ARG A 3 -7.23 -4.35 -23.61
N GLU A 4 -6.08 -4.77 -24.09
CA GLU A 4 -5.85 -5.24 -25.48
C GLU A 4 -5.89 -6.76 -25.57
N LEU A 5 -5.91 -7.45 -24.43
CA LEU A 5 -5.99 -8.91 -24.38
C LEU A 5 -7.42 -9.35 -24.69
N GLY A 6 -7.57 -10.17 -25.75
CA GLY A 6 -8.86 -10.78 -26.10
C GLY A 6 -9.27 -11.83 -25.06
N GLY A 7 -10.57 -11.97 -24.83
CA GLY A 7 -11.12 -12.99 -23.93
C GLY A 7 -11.06 -12.66 -22.43
N ILE A 8 -10.66 -11.44 -22.07
CA ILE A 8 -10.67 -10.95 -20.68
C ILE A 8 -11.95 -10.16 -20.40
N ASP A 9 -12.61 -10.49 -19.31
CA ASP A 9 -13.72 -9.69 -18.77
C ASP A 9 -13.17 -8.40 -18.13
N GLN A 10 -13.30 -7.28 -18.81
CA GLN A 10 -12.80 -5.98 -18.38
C GLN A 10 -13.51 -5.46 -17.11
N SER A 11 -14.66 -6.04 -16.73
CA SER A 11 -15.34 -5.75 -15.47
C SER A 11 -14.75 -6.48 -14.25
N LYS A 12 -13.80 -7.39 -14.48
CA LYS A 12 -13.16 -8.25 -13.47
C LYS A 12 -11.65 -8.13 -13.47
N VAL A 13 -11.13 -6.92 -13.62
CA VAL A 13 -9.69 -6.64 -13.50
C VAL A 13 -9.40 -6.24 -12.05
N PHE A 14 -8.68 -7.10 -11.35
CA PHE A 14 -8.37 -6.92 -9.93
C PHE A 14 -6.87 -6.75 -9.70
N VAL A 15 -6.52 -6.08 -8.62
CA VAL A 15 -5.13 -5.94 -8.15
C VAL A 15 -5.02 -6.59 -6.79
N ASN A 16 -4.02 -7.45 -6.63
CA ASN A 16 -3.60 -8.02 -5.35
C ASN A 16 -2.13 -7.70 -5.11
N GLY A 17 -1.78 -7.31 -3.91
CA GLY A 17 -0.40 -7.04 -3.57
C GLY A 17 -0.14 -6.91 -2.07
N ALA A 18 1.02 -7.44 -1.67
CA ALA A 18 1.53 -7.36 -0.30
C ALA A 18 2.85 -6.60 -0.29
N SER A 19 3.18 -5.93 0.80
CA SER A 19 4.45 -5.22 0.99
C SER A 19 4.71 -4.21 -0.14
N GLN A 20 5.83 -4.31 -0.83
CA GLN A 20 6.13 -3.50 -2.02
C GLN A 20 5.04 -3.66 -3.09
N GLY A 21 4.56 -4.89 -3.31
CA GLY A 21 3.44 -5.18 -4.19
C GLY A 21 2.15 -4.48 -3.75
N GLY A 22 1.93 -4.31 -2.46
CA GLY A 22 0.81 -3.54 -1.89
C GLY A 22 0.87 -2.05 -2.24
N GLY A 23 2.04 -1.42 -2.07
CA GLY A 23 2.26 -0.03 -2.48
C GLY A 23 2.10 0.16 -3.99
N LEU A 24 2.68 -0.75 -4.80
CA LEU A 24 2.54 -0.73 -6.26
C LEU A 24 1.11 -1.01 -6.71
N GLY A 25 0.39 -1.90 -6.01
CA GLY A 25 -1.02 -2.19 -6.26
C GLY A 25 -1.90 -0.95 -6.05
N LEU A 26 -1.66 -0.21 -4.98
CA LEU A 26 -2.33 1.08 -4.73
C LEU A 26 -2.03 2.09 -5.84
N ALA A 27 -0.77 2.19 -6.26
CA ALA A 27 -0.39 3.07 -7.37
C ALA A 27 -1.08 2.64 -8.68
N CYS A 28 -1.13 1.34 -8.96
CA CYS A 28 -1.84 0.80 -10.12
C CYS A 28 -3.33 1.20 -10.10
N ALA A 29 -4.00 1.01 -8.97
CA ALA A 29 -5.42 1.34 -8.82
C ALA A 29 -5.68 2.86 -8.90
N ALA A 30 -4.80 3.68 -8.32
CA ALA A 30 -4.91 5.13 -8.33
C ALA A 30 -4.70 5.75 -9.72
N LEU A 31 -3.72 5.21 -10.48
CA LEU A 31 -3.35 5.73 -11.79
C LEU A 31 -4.20 5.15 -12.94
N ASN A 32 -4.99 4.11 -12.68
CA ASN A 32 -5.87 3.49 -13.67
C ASN A 32 -7.32 3.42 -13.18
N PRO A 33 -7.94 4.58 -12.84
CA PRO A 33 -9.35 4.60 -12.43
C PRO A 33 -10.22 4.11 -13.60
N GLY A 34 -11.16 3.21 -13.29
CA GLY A 34 -12.03 2.60 -14.30
C GLY A 34 -11.44 1.39 -15.05
N LEU A 35 -10.16 1.03 -14.83
CA LEU A 35 -9.62 -0.27 -15.24
C LEU A 35 -9.62 -1.26 -14.06
N VAL A 36 -9.08 -0.85 -12.92
CA VAL A 36 -9.06 -1.69 -11.71
C VAL A 36 -10.43 -1.64 -11.04
N ASN A 37 -11.06 -2.80 -10.92
CA ASN A 37 -12.41 -2.94 -10.36
C ASN A 37 -12.40 -3.22 -8.86
N ARG A 38 -11.37 -3.87 -8.33
CA ARG A 38 -11.13 -4.12 -6.90
C ARG A 38 -9.63 -4.21 -6.62
N ALA A 39 -9.23 -3.84 -5.41
CA ALA A 39 -7.86 -3.98 -4.96
C ALA A 39 -7.81 -4.64 -3.57
N ALA A 40 -6.99 -5.69 -3.43
CA ALA A 40 -6.67 -6.32 -2.16
C ALA A 40 -5.23 -5.97 -1.78
N ILE A 41 -5.04 -5.31 -0.66
CA ILE A 41 -3.76 -4.71 -0.26
C ILE A 41 -3.40 -5.20 1.13
N LEU A 42 -2.25 -5.84 1.27
CA LEU A 42 -1.73 -6.33 2.55
C LEU A 42 -0.45 -5.57 2.92
N TYR A 43 -0.42 -5.03 4.13
CA TYR A 43 0.72 -4.30 4.73
C TYR A 43 1.57 -3.52 3.71
N PRO A 44 1.01 -2.51 3.01
CA PRO A 44 1.72 -1.86 1.90
C PRO A 44 3.01 -1.18 2.36
N PHE A 45 4.12 -1.50 1.70
CA PHE A 45 5.36 -0.76 1.73
C PHE A 45 5.25 0.51 0.86
N LEU A 46 6.24 1.37 0.82
CA LEU A 46 6.23 2.67 0.13
C LEU A 46 5.19 3.63 0.72
N SER A 47 5.05 3.61 2.05
CA SER A 47 3.99 4.30 2.77
C SER A 47 4.58 5.12 3.91
N ASP A 48 4.27 6.41 3.94
CA ASP A 48 4.65 7.36 4.99
C ASP A 48 6.14 7.33 5.36
N TYR A 49 6.99 7.59 4.37
CA TYR A 49 8.45 7.57 4.52
C TYR A 49 8.96 8.45 5.67
N ARG A 50 8.31 9.60 5.92
CA ARG A 50 8.67 10.47 7.03
C ARG A 50 8.41 9.79 8.36
N LEU A 51 7.24 9.18 8.55
CA LEU A 51 6.90 8.47 9.77
C LEU A 51 7.84 7.28 10.01
N VAL A 52 8.19 6.54 8.96
CA VAL A 52 9.20 5.48 9.04
C VAL A 52 10.53 6.00 9.58
N TRP A 53 10.98 7.14 9.07
CA TRP A 53 12.20 7.80 9.51
C TRP A 53 12.13 8.23 10.98
N GLU A 54 11.02 8.86 11.38
CA GLU A 54 10.77 9.33 12.75
C GLU A 54 10.66 8.17 13.75
N LEU A 55 10.12 7.04 13.34
CA LEU A 55 10.08 5.81 14.13
C LEU A 55 11.46 5.15 14.29
N GLY A 56 12.46 5.61 13.56
CA GLY A 56 13.80 5.05 13.60
C GLY A 56 13.89 3.64 13.06
N ALA A 57 13.04 3.26 12.10
CA ALA A 57 13.05 1.93 11.50
C ALA A 57 14.40 1.62 10.86
N ASP A 58 15.21 0.82 11.55
CA ASP A 58 16.58 0.45 11.14
C ASP A 58 16.61 -0.89 10.42
N LEU A 59 15.81 -1.01 9.37
CA LEU A 59 15.74 -2.21 8.55
C LEU A 59 16.41 -1.98 7.20
N ILE A 60 16.89 -3.07 6.59
CA ILE A 60 17.52 -3.05 5.26
C ILE A 60 16.59 -2.43 4.20
N ALA A 61 15.28 -2.58 4.38
CA ALA A 61 14.26 -2.00 3.49
C ALA A 61 14.34 -0.46 3.41
N TYR A 62 14.88 0.20 4.44
CA TYR A 62 15.02 1.66 4.53
C TYR A 62 16.47 2.13 4.47
N GLU A 63 17.40 1.25 4.14
CA GLU A 63 18.82 1.59 4.04
C GLU A 63 19.06 2.77 3.08
N GLY A 64 18.28 2.86 2.00
CA GLY A 64 18.36 3.97 1.05
C GLY A 64 18.12 5.34 1.68
N LEU A 65 17.20 5.46 2.66
CA LEU A 65 16.96 6.71 3.38
C LEU A 65 18.16 7.08 4.24
N ARG A 66 18.74 6.11 4.97
CA ARG A 66 19.92 6.32 5.81
C ARG A 66 21.16 6.66 4.97
N TYR A 67 21.33 5.96 3.84
CA TYR A 67 22.41 6.26 2.90
C TYR A 67 22.29 7.69 2.39
N TYR A 68 21.09 8.11 1.96
CA TYR A 68 20.87 9.46 1.47
C TYR A 68 21.16 10.51 2.55
N SER A 69 20.63 10.35 3.76
CA SER A 69 20.88 11.25 4.88
C SER A 69 22.37 11.37 5.15
N ARG A 70 23.07 10.23 5.29
CA ARG A 70 24.49 10.20 5.64
C ARG A 70 25.39 10.93 4.63
N TRP A 71 25.10 10.78 3.36
CA TRP A 71 25.99 11.26 2.29
C TRP A 71 25.56 12.58 1.65
N PHE A 72 24.29 12.90 1.66
CA PHE A 72 23.74 14.07 0.97
C PHE A 72 23.08 15.09 1.89
N ASP A 73 22.80 14.72 3.14
CA ASP A 73 22.22 15.61 4.16
C ASP A 73 22.70 15.24 5.57
N PRO A 74 24.07 15.24 5.79
CA PRO A 74 24.65 14.79 7.06
C PRO A 74 24.22 15.66 8.26
N ASP A 75 23.89 16.93 8.02
CA ASP A 75 23.46 17.86 9.05
C ASP A 75 21.95 17.82 9.28
N GLY A 76 21.20 17.04 8.47
CA GLY A 76 19.74 16.91 8.56
C GLY A 76 18.96 18.19 8.23
N THR A 77 19.62 19.18 7.60
CA THR A 77 19.00 20.51 7.33
C THR A 77 18.06 20.53 6.14
N ARG A 78 18.11 19.47 5.30
CA ARG A 78 17.30 19.35 4.08
C ARG A 78 16.26 18.24 4.15
N GLN A 79 15.96 17.72 5.34
CA GLN A 79 15.00 16.63 5.51
C GLN A 79 13.64 16.94 4.90
N ASP A 80 13.13 18.15 5.09
CA ASP A 80 11.85 18.55 4.52
C ASP A 80 11.85 18.55 2.99
N GLU A 81 12.97 18.93 2.37
CA GLU A 81 13.11 18.92 0.92
C GLU A 81 13.06 17.51 0.33
N TRP A 82 13.85 16.58 0.87
CA TRP A 82 13.88 15.23 0.29
C TRP A 82 12.66 14.39 0.67
N PHE A 83 12.02 14.60 1.84
CA PHE A 83 10.72 13.99 2.12
C PHE A 83 9.60 14.55 1.24
N ALA A 84 9.63 15.84 0.89
CA ALA A 84 8.70 16.39 -0.07
C ALA A 84 8.84 15.71 -1.45
N LYS A 85 10.07 15.39 -1.88
CA LYS A 85 10.33 14.62 -3.12
C LYS A 85 9.84 13.18 -3.02
N LEU A 86 10.12 12.49 -1.91
CA LEU A 86 9.58 11.14 -1.66
C LEU A 86 8.05 11.13 -1.63
N GLY A 87 7.43 12.23 -1.27
CA GLY A 87 5.98 12.41 -1.28
C GLY A 87 5.31 12.11 -2.62
N TYR A 88 6.03 12.22 -3.74
CA TYR A 88 5.50 11.88 -5.07
C TYR A 88 5.32 10.37 -5.28
N ILE A 89 6.05 9.55 -4.55
CA ILE A 89 5.98 8.08 -4.63
C ILE A 89 5.42 7.44 -3.36
N ASP A 90 5.07 8.24 -2.36
CA ASP A 90 4.48 7.79 -1.12
C ASP A 90 3.00 7.44 -1.31
N SER A 91 2.66 6.17 -1.09
CA SER A 91 1.30 5.66 -1.30
C SER A 91 0.25 6.38 -0.44
N LYS A 92 0.62 6.90 0.72
CA LYS A 92 -0.24 7.73 1.57
C LYS A 92 -0.79 8.94 0.81
N ASN A 93 0.05 9.59 -0.01
CA ASN A 93 -0.31 10.85 -0.66
C ASN A 93 -1.23 10.68 -1.86
N PHE A 94 -1.27 9.51 -2.50
CA PHE A 94 -2.16 9.25 -3.64
C PHE A 94 -3.27 8.23 -3.37
N ALA A 95 -3.35 7.68 -2.16
CA ALA A 95 -4.42 6.75 -1.76
C ALA A 95 -5.83 7.32 -2.03
N HIS A 96 -6.03 8.62 -1.85
CA HIS A 96 -7.30 9.30 -2.11
C HIS A 96 -7.73 9.27 -3.59
N LEU A 97 -6.84 8.93 -4.52
CA LEU A 97 -7.13 8.79 -5.95
C LEU A 97 -7.71 7.42 -6.31
N VAL A 98 -7.58 6.43 -5.43
CA VAL A 98 -8.17 5.09 -5.64
C VAL A 98 -9.69 5.21 -5.65
N ARG A 99 -10.33 4.62 -6.66
CA ARG A 99 -11.79 4.69 -6.86
C ARG A 99 -12.50 3.36 -6.68
N CYS A 100 -11.80 2.25 -6.87
CA CYS A 100 -12.37 0.91 -6.69
C CYS A 100 -12.47 0.55 -5.21
N PRO A 101 -13.35 -0.38 -4.83
CA PRO A 101 -13.37 -0.97 -3.49
C PRO A 101 -12.02 -1.58 -3.11
N VAL A 102 -11.61 -1.39 -1.84
CA VAL A 102 -10.34 -1.88 -1.30
C VAL A 102 -10.57 -2.80 -0.11
N LEU A 103 -10.02 -4.01 -0.18
CA LEU A 103 -9.77 -4.89 0.94
C LEU A 103 -8.37 -4.61 1.48
N PHE A 104 -8.23 -4.33 2.78
CA PHE A 104 -6.96 -3.91 3.37
C PHE A 104 -6.61 -4.79 4.57
N GLY A 105 -5.44 -5.40 4.56
CA GLY A 105 -4.90 -6.20 5.66
C GLY A 105 -3.75 -5.49 6.36
N THR A 106 -3.72 -5.59 7.70
CA THR A 106 -2.67 -5.01 8.54
C THR A 106 -2.21 -6.03 9.56
N GLY A 107 -0.93 -6.43 9.54
CA GLY A 107 -0.28 -7.14 10.63
C GLY A 107 0.11 -6.17 11.74
N LEU A 108 -0.38 -6.39 12.97
CA LEU A 108 -0.14 -5.44 14.07
C LEU A 108 1.26 -5.55 14.69
N ALA A 109 1.97 -6.66 14.44
CA ALA A 109 3.36 -6.85 14.86
C ALA A 109 4.37 -6.62 13.72
N ASP A 110 3.95 -5.96 12.62
CA ASP A 110 4.80 -5.71 11.45
C ASP A 110 5.86 -4.64 11.75
N GLU A 111 7.12 -5.07 11.81
CA GLU A 111 8.27 -4.19 12.02
C GLU A 111 8.85 -3.65 10.70
N VAL A 112 8.55 -4.29 9.56
CA VAL A 112 9.02 -3.86 8.23
C VAL A 112 8.15 -2.75 7.68
N CYS A 113 6.82 -2.94 7.69
CA CYS A 113 5.85 -1.93 7.33
C CYS A 113 5.08 -1.53 8.60
N PRO A 114 5.59 -0.62 9.43
CA PRO A 114 4.97 -0.33 10.74
C PRO A 114 3.46 -0.06 10.61
N PRO A 115 2.61 -0.62 11.48
CA PRO A 115 1.15 -0.47 11.39
C PRO A 115 0.68 0.98 11.30
N ALA A 116 1.41 1.91 11.90
CA ALA A 116 1.11 3.34 11.82
C ALA A 116 1.18 3.87 10.38
N THR A 117 2.17 3.42 9.58
CA THR A 117 2.30 3.82 8.18
C THR A 117 1.19 3.23 7.32
N GLN A 118 0.81 1.98 7.59
CA GLN A 118 -0.33 1.32 6.95
C GLN A 118 -1.65 2.03 7.28
N CYS A 119 -1.82 2.47 8.54
CA CYS A 119 -2.98 3.27 8.97
C CYS A 119 -3.06 4.60 8.22
N ALA A 120 -1.93 5.28 8.00
CA ALA A 120 -1.88 6.53 7.25
C ALA A 120 -2.42 6.36 5.83
N VAL A 121 -2.03 5.27 5.14
CA VAL A 121 -2.57 4.93 3.81
C VAL A 121 -4.07 4.65 3.89
N TYR A 122 -4.47 3.73 4.79
CA TYR A 122 -5.88 3.35 4.92
C TYR A 122 -6.78 4.54 5.19
N ASN A 123 -6.37 5.45 6.07
CA ASN A 123 -7.16 6.63 6.42
C ASN A 123 -7.36 7.57 5.22
N ASN A 124 -6.38 7.65 4.32
CA ASN A 124 -6.45 8.49 3.13
C ASN A 124 -7.21 7.86 1.94
N LEU A 125 -7.55 6.59 2.00
CA LEU A 125 -8.48 6.00 1.03
C LEU A 125 -9.88 6.61 1.21
N THR A 126 -10.47 7.10 0.12
CA THR A 126 -11.82 7.71 0.10
C THR A 126 -12.87 6.82 -0.56
N CYS A 127 -12.45 5.72 -1.19
CA CYS A 127 -13.31 4.72 -1.81
C CYS A 127 -13.97 3.79 -0.74
N PRO A 128 -14.95 2.96 -1.14
CA PRO A 128 -15.41 1.86 -0.29
C PRO A 128 -14.23 1.00 0.15
N LYS A 129 -14.11 0.76 1.45
CA LYS A 129 -12.97 0.04 2.00
C LYS A 129 -13.34 -0.78 3.23
N ARG A 130 -12.67 -1.93 3.40
CA ARG A 130 -12.77 -2.77 4.59
C ARG A 130 -11.36 -3.13 5.05
N ARG A 131 -11.11 -3.07 6.36
CA ARG A 131 -9.82 -3.43 6.95
C ARG A 131 -9.94 -4.61 7.91
N TYR A 132 -8.99 -5.51 7.82
CA TYR A 132 -8.75 -6.58 8.77
C TYR A 132 -7.44 -6.34 9.50
N LEU A 133 -7.47 -6.48 10.82
CA LEU A 133 -6.33 -6.36 11.71
C LEU A 133 -5.95 -7.74 12.21
N PHE A 134 -4.71 -8.12 12.01
CA PHE A 134 -4.19 -9.43 12.38
C PHE A 134 -3.23 -9.27 13.55
N GLU A 135 -3.75 -9.56 14.76
CA GLU A 135 -2.95 -9.52 15.99
C GLU A 135 -1.89 -10.62 15.96
N GLY A 136 -0.66 -10.28 16.37
CA GLY A 136 0.45 -11.23 16.41
C GLY A 136 1.11 -11.54 15.07
N TYR A 137 0.57 -11.08 13.93
CA TYR A 137 1.24 -11.20 12.64
C TYR A 137 2.17 -10.03 12.38
N GLY A 138 3.40 -10.38 11.96
CA GLY A 138 4.42 -9.44 11.50
C GLY A 138 4.38 -9.23 9.98
N HIS A 139 5.58 -9.15 9.38
CA HIS A 139 5.74 -9.03 7.92
C HIS A 139 5.86 -10.42 7.27
N GLU A 140 4.79 -11.15 7.27
CA GLU A 140 4.72 -12.53 6.86
C GLU A 140 3.43 -12.83 6.10
N GLU A 141 3.34 -14.00 5.46
CA GLU A 141 2.14 -14.46 4.79
C GLU A 141 1.00 -14.66 5.81
N ILE A 142 -0.18 -14.15 5.50
CA ILE A 142 -1.39 -14.24 6.34
C ILE A 142 -2.44 -15.03 5.56
N GLN A 143 -2.51 -16.34 5.79
CA GLN A 143 -3.42 -17.24 5.08
C GLN A 143 -4.89 -16.84 5.21
N ASP A 144 -5.31 -16.37 6.39
CA ASP A 144 -6.66 -15.87 6.60
C ASP A 144 -7.01 -14.67 5.68
N PHE A 145 -5.99 -13.89 5.28
CA PHE A 145 -6.20 -12.80 4.34
C PHE A 145 -6.39 -13.30 2.90
N ASP A 146 -5.73 -14.39 2.53
CA ASP A 146 -5.89 -14.98 1.20
C ASP A 146 -7.31 -15.50 0.99
N ASP A 147 -7.91 -16.12 2.00
CA ASP A 147 -9.32 -16.54 1.96
C ASP A 147 -10.26 -15.33 1.80
N LEU A 148 -9.97 -14.23 2.51
CA LEU A 148 -10.72 -12.98 2.37
C LEU A 148 -10.57 -12.36 0.97
N ILE A 149 -9.41 -12.47 0.33
CA ILE A 149 -9.18 -12.02 -1.04
C ILE A 149 -10.06 -12.81 -2.02
N LEU A 150 -10.08 -14.13 -1.90
CA LEU A 150 -10.89 -15.00 -2.77
C LEU A 150 -12.38 -14.65 -2.64
N ASP A 151 -12.88 -14.52 -1.42
CA ASP A 151 -14.27 -14.08 -1.15
C ASP A 151 -14.53 -12.68 -1.73
N PHE A 152 -13.65 -11.72 -1.49
CA PHE A 152 -13.80 -10.35 -1.95
C PHE A 152 -13.82 -10.24 -3.48
N PHE A 153 -12.97 -10.97 -4.18
CA PHE A 153 -12.95 -10.95 -5.64
C PHE A 153 -14.08 -11.76 -6.27
N GLY A 154 -14.60 -12.77 -5.56
CA GLY A 154 -15.69 -13.62 -6.02
C GLY A 154 -17.09 -12.99 -5.89
N ARG A 155 -17.26 -11.95 -5.07
CA ARG A 155 -18.57 -11.32 -4.82
C ARG A 155 -19.09 -10.58 -6.06
N GLU A 156 -20.41 -10.55 -6.21
CA GLU A 156 -21.06 -9.65 -7.18
C GLU A 156 -20.93 -8.17 -6.73
N ALA A 157 -20.97 -7.25 -7.70
CA ALA A 157 -20.77 -5.82 -7.43
C ALA A 157 -21.83 -5.21 -6.46
N ALA A 158 -23.00 -5.82 -6.37
CA ALA A 158 -24.10 -5.38 -5.49
C ALA A 158 -23.90 -5.80 -4.01
N GLU A 159 -22.90 -6.64 -3.69
CA GLU A 159 -22.65 -7.20 -2.36
C GLU A 159 -21.46 -6.52 -1.63
N LEU A 160 -20.93 -5.47 -2.21
CA LEU A 160 -19.81 -4.68 -1.68
C LEU A 160 -20.29 -3.44 -0.95
#